data_ad2763c2bdde1c6f5856530f633844d4
#
_entry.id   ad2763c2bdde1c6f5856530f633844d4
#
_cell.length_a   1.000
_cell.length_b   1.000
_cell.length_c   1.000
_cell.angle_alpha   90.00
_cell.angle_beta   90.00
_cell.angle_gamma   90.00
#
_symmetry.space_group_name_H-M   'P 1'
#
loop_
_entity.id
_entity.type
_entity.pdbx_description
1 polymer ?
#
loop_
_entity_poly.entity_id
_entity_poly.type
_entity_poly.pdbx_seq_one_letter_code
_entity_poly.pdbx_strand_id
1 'polypeptide(L)'
;MEKFCVVALDFSGMGDSERRNFYSQEIYSKEVKGVVNAMGWDSVICLAHSMGGAVSMYSTSLFPNLFSKLILLDSIIVLPPERAAAMKSSRPSSRFAVFSEDLEDAISRFRLMPPQPCAKDFVLRNVAKNSYKQTEEGWTLKADPLIPKTYEYNDLHDIFMKAQIDIEVVYGGSSQLYTKEVLDLSLIHISEPTRLH
;
A
#
# COMPACT_ATOMS: atom_id res chain seq x y z
N MET A 1 -3.77 12.29 27.89
CA MET A 1 -3.83 11.77 26.52
C MET A 1 -2.43 11.33 26.14
N GLU A 2 -2.25 10.05 25.93
CA GLU A 2 -1.01 9.55 25.35
C GLU A 2 -0.86 10.08 23.93
N LYS A 3 0.31 10.61 23.63
CA LYS A 3 0.60 11.15 22.30
C LYS A 3 1.47 10.13 21.57
N PHE A 4 1.00 9.65 20.46
CA PHE A 4 1.81 8.84 19.56
C PHE A 4 2.74 9.74 18.74
N CYS A 5 3.98 9.28 18.52
CA CYS A 5 4.81 9.77 17.45
C CYS A 5 4.45 8.99 16.18
N VAL A 6 3.98 9.68 15.14
CA VAL A 6 3.54 9.05 13.89
C VAL A 6 4.52 9.42 12.79
N VAL A 7 5.00 8.41 12.07
CA VAL A 7 5.83 8.57 10.87
C VAL A 7 5.11 7.93 9.69
N ALA A 8 4.93 8.69 8.62
CA ALA A 8 4.41 8.20 7.35
C ALA A 8 5.58 8.14 6.34
N LEU A 9 5.75 6.98 5.71
CA LEU A 9 6.82 6.71 4.75
C LEU A 9 6.28 6.73 3.33
N ASP A 10 6.87 7.55 2.48
CA ASP A 10 6.80 7.37 1.03
C ASP A 10 7.85 6.34 0.61
N PHE A 11 7.45 5.21 0.10
CA PHE A 11 8.37 4.21 -0.45
C PHE A 11 9.14 4.78 -1.65
N SER A 12 10.34 4.24 -1.89
CA SER A 12 11.10 4.62 -3.10
C SER A 12 10.23 4.50 -4.35
N GLY A 13 10.33 5.50 -5.23
CA GLY A 13 9.48 5.64 -6.41
C GLY A 13 8.06 6.16 -6.15
N MET A 14 7.70 6.46 -4.90
CA MET A 14 6.42 7.08 -4.53
C MET A 14 6.65 8.41 -3.83
N GLY A 15 5.63 9.28 -3.86
CA GLY A 15 5.68 10.59 -3.25
C GLY A 15 6.92 11.38 -3.68
N ASP A 16 7.65 11.89 -2.72
CA ASP A 16 8.87 12.67 -2.94
C ASP A 16 10.16 11.84 -2.73
N SER A 17 10.01 10.52 -2.49
CA SER A 17 11.16 9.61 -2.33
C SER A 17 11.86 9.31 -3.67
N GLU A 18 13.15 9.01 -3.59
CA GLU A 18 13.98 8.72 -4.76
C GLU A 18 13.48 7.52 -5.57
N ARG A 19 13.70 7.54 -6.87
CA ARG A 19 13.36 6.45 -7.78
C ARG A 19 14.45 5.40 -7.84
N ARG A 20 14.05 4.18 -8.19
CA ARG A 20 14.93 3.02 -8.39
C ARG A 20 14.74 2.40 -9.78
N ASN A 21 15.66 1.52 -10.16
CA ASN A 21 15.55 0.80 -11.42
C ASN A 21 14.56 -0.39 -11.32
N PHE A 22 14.27 -0.84 -10.10
CA PHE A 22 13.31 -1.91 -9.86
C PHE A 22 12.75 -1.83 -8.42
N TYR A 23 11.60 -2.47 -8.19
CA TYR A 23 10.84 -2.41 -6.95
C TYR A 23 10.38 -3.80 -6.52
N SER A 24 10.37 -4.05 -5.20
CA SER A 24 9.88 -5.31 -4.64
C SER A 24 9.39 -5.12 -3.20
N GLN A 25 8.64 -6.11 -2.70
CA GLN A 25 8.27 -6.14 -1.28
C GLN A 25 9.50 -6.17 -0.37
N GLU A 26 10.57 -6.85 -0.79
CA GLU A 26 11.81 -6.92 -0.02
C GLU A 26 12.49 -5.55 0.11
N ILE A 27 12.58 -4.79 -0.99
CA ILE A 27 13.14 -3.44 -0.98
C ILE A 27 12.36 -2.56 -0.01
N TYR A 28 11.04 -2.51 -0.16
CA TYR A 28 10.18 -1.70 0.68
C TYR A 28 10.23 -2.13 2.14
N SER A 29 10.33 -3.43 2.43
CA SER A 29 10.52 -3.93 3.79
C SER A 29 11.82 -3.43 4.43
N LYS A 30 12.90 -3.40 3.66
CA LYS A 30 14.19 -2.84 4.10
C LYS A 30 14.11 -1.33 4.34
N GLU A 31 13.31 -0.61 3.55
CA GLU A 31 13.07 0.83 3.77
C GLU A 31 12.30 1.07 5.07
N VAL A 32 11.24 0.30 5.36
CA VAL A 32 10.53 0.36 6.65
C VAL A 32 11.50 0.12 7.80
N LYS A 33 12.31 -0.95 7.73
CA LYS A 33 13.33 -1.25 8.76
C LYS A 33 14.34 -0.13 8.91
N GLY A 34 14.77 0.48 7.79
CA GLY A 34 15.69 1.61 7.79
C GLY A 34 15.13 2.82 8.53
N VAL A 35 13.85 3.15 8.32
CA VAL A 35 13.17 4.26 9.02
C VAL A 35 13.04 3.96 10.51
N VAL A 36 12.60 2.77 10.91
CA VAL A 36 12.49 2.37 12.32
C VAL A 36 13.83 2.48 13.02
N ASN A 37 14.90 2.01 12.38
CA ASN A 37 16.27 2.13 12.92
C ASN A 37 16.73 3.59 13.02
N ALA A 38 16.48 4.42 12.01
CA ALA A 38 16.85 5.83 12.01
C ALA A 38 16.15 6.64 13.11
N MET A 39 14.93 6.22 13.48
CA MET A 39 14.18 6.79 14.60
C MET A 39 14.67 6.29 15.97
N GLY A 40 15.57 5.32 16.01
CA GLY A 40 16.07 4.71 17.25
C GLY A 40 15.02 3.85 17.96
N TRP A 41 14.05 3.31 17.25
CA TRP A 41 12.99 2.48 17.82
C TRP A 41 13.32 0.99 17.70
N ASP A 42 13.06 0.23 18.75
CA ASP A 42 13.24 -1.23 18.74
C ASP A 42 12.10 -1.93 17.98
N SER A 43 10.88 -1.45 18.17
CA SER A 43 9.67 -1.98 17.56
C SER A 43 8.59 -0.90 17.45
N VAL A 44 7.65 -1.06 16.53
CA VAL A 44 6.57 -0.08 16.29
C VAL A 44 5.21 -0.77 16.11
N ILE A 45 4.14 -0.03 16.36
CA ILE A 45 2.82 -0.40 15.85
C ILE A 45 2.76 0.07 14.40
N CYS A 46 2.50 -0.84 13.48
CA CYS A 46 2.39 -0.52 12.06
C CYS A 46 0.93 -0.44 11.65
N LEU A 47 0.53 0.71 11.08
CA LEU A 47 -0.76 0.91 10.41
C LEU A 47 -0.50 0.95 8.91
N ALA A 48 -1.01 -0.02 8.17
CA ALA A 48 -0.66 -0.20 6.76
C ALA A 48 -1.89 -0.39 5.89
N HIS A 49 -1.96 0.34 4.76
CA HIS A 49 -3.07 0.29 3.82
C HIS A 49 -2.67 -0.38 2.51
N SER A 50 -3.53 -1.24 1.98
CA SER A 50 -3.41 -1.83 0.63
C SER A 50 -2.03 -2.49 0.41
N MET A 51 -1.25 -2.03 -0.56
CA MET A 51 0.11 -2.52 -0.84
C MET A 51 1.03 -2.40 0.38
N GLY A 52 0.89 -1.33 1.19
CA GLY A 52 1.65 -1.17 2.43
C GLY A 52 1.41 -2.31 3.40
N GLY A 53 0.21 -2.87 3.46
CA GLY A 53 -0.10 -4.05 4.27
C GLY A 53 0.63 -5.30 3.77
N ALA A 54 0.68 -5.52 2.47
CA ALA A 54 1.44 -6.63 1.89
C ALA A 54 2.95 -6.50 2.18
N VAL A 55 3.50 -5.30 2.07
CA VAL A 55 4.90 -5.00 2.44
C VAL A 55 5.13 -5.25 3.92
N SER A 56 4.24 -4.76 4.79
CA SER A 56 4.38 -4.94 6.23
C SER A 56 4.28 -6.40 6.63
N MET A 57 3.38 -7.17 6.01
CA MET A 57 3.29 -8.60 6.23
C MET A 57 4.58 -9.33 5.80
N TYR A 58 5.12 -8.99 4.62
CA TYR A 58 6.39 -9.54 4.17
C TYR A 58 7.54 -9.15 5.11
N SER A 59 7.52 -7.93 5.66
CA SER A 59 8.52 -7.45 6.61
C SER A 59 8.60 -8.31 7.87
N THR A 60 7.49 -8.94 8.31
CA THR A 60 7.50 -9.82 9.50
C THR A 60 8.36 -11.06 9.29
N SER A 61 8.49 -11.54 8.06
CA SER A 61 9.35 -12.69 7.73
C SER A 61 10.84 -12.35 7.73
N LEU A 62 11.18 -11.12 7.34
CA LEU A 62 12.56 -10.64 7.30
C LEU A 62 13.02 -10.10 8.66
N PHE A 63 12.12 -9.49 9.39
CA PHE A 63 12.39 -8.76 10.63
C PHE A 63 11.32 -9.08 11.69
N PRO A 64 11.35 -10.26 12.33
CA PRO A 64 10.26 -10.76 13.19
C PRO A 64 9.88 -9.82 14.36
N ASN A 65 10.83 -9.00 14.83
CA ASN A 65 10.61 -8.09 15.97
C ASN A 65 10.35 -6.63 15.53
N LEU A 66 10.19 -6.39 14.23
CA LEU A 66 10.03 -5.02 13.70
C LEU A 66 8.73 -4.37 14.18
N PHE A 67 7.67 -5.15 14.28
CA PHE A 67 6.36 -4.68 14.69
C PHE A 67 5.91 -5.36 15.98
N SER A 68 5.37 -4.58 16.92
CA SER A 68 4.67 -5.10 18.10
C SER A 68 3.19 -5.39 17.81
N LYS A 69 2.62 -4.70 16.83
CA LYS A 69 1.27 -4.91 16.31
C LYS A 69 1.20 -4.48 14.85
N LEU A 70 0.41 -5.18 14.06
CA LEU A 70 0.15 -4.87 12.66
C LEU A 70 -1.34 -4.62 12.44
N ILE A 71 -1.72 -3.41 12.02
CA ILE A 71 -3.09 -3.03 11.69
C ILE A 71 -3.19 -2.87 10.18
N LEU A 72 -3.93 -3.77 9.53
CA LEU A 72 -4.08 -3.84 8.08
C LEU A 72 -5.38 -3.18 7.67
N LEU A 73 -5.28 -2.06 6.95
CA LEU A 73 -6.42 -1.33 6.42
C LEU A 73 -6.66 -1.72 4.96
N ASP A 74 -7.76 -2.36 4.70
CA ASP A 74 -8.19 -2.76 3.33
C ASP A 74 -7.05 -3.40 2.52
N SER A 75 -6.28 -4.27 3.17
CA SER A 75 -5.07 -4.91 2.62
C SER A 75 -5.30 -6.39 2.41
N ILE A 76 -5.23 -6.85 1.17
CA ILE A 76 -5.31 -8.28 0.85
C ILE A 76 -3.94 -8.91 1.09
N ILE A 77 -3.87 -9.85 2.00
CA ILE A 77 -2.65 -10.61 2.31
C ILE A 77 -2.69 -11.98 1.63
N VAL A 78 -3.84 -12.64 1.68
CA VAL A 78 -4.05 -13.93 1.02
C VAL A 78 -4.99 -13.75 -0.16
N LEU A 79 -4.55 -14.14 -1.35
CA LEU A 79 -5.35 -14.08 -2.56
C LEU A 79 -5.64 -15.50 -3.07
N PRO A 80 -6.88 -15.75 -3.51
CA PRO A 80 -7.14 -16.94 -4.32
C PRO A 80 -6.19 -17.01 -5.51
N PRO A 81 -5.67 -18.20 -5.86
CA PRO A 81 -4.64 -18.37 -6.91
C PRO A 81 -5.02 -17.70 -8.24
N GLU A 82 -6.29 -17.78 -8.62
CA GLU A 82 -6.82 -17.17 -9.85
C GLU A 82 -6.72 -15.64 -9.83
N ARG A 83 -7.03 -15.00 -8.69
CA ARG A 83 -6.89 -13.55 -8.53
C ARG A 83 -5.44 -13.12 -8.50
N ALA A 84 -4.57 -13.90 -7.88
CA ALA A 84 -3.12 -13.66 -7.89
C ALA A 84 -2.56 -13.71 -9.32
N ALA A 85 -2.98 -14.69 -10.12
CA ALA A 85 -2.61 -14.80 -11.53
C ALA A 85 -3.13 -13.62 -12.36
N ALA A 86 -4.39 -13.22 -12.17
CA ALA A 86 -5.00 -12.07 -12.84
C ALA A 86 -4.27 -10.75 -12.51
N MET A 87 -3.89 -10.54 -11.25
CA MET A 87 -3.11 -9.36 -10.86
C MET A 87 -1.72 -9.32 -11.52
N LYS A 88 -1.05 -10.47 -11.66
CA LYS A 88 0.24 -10.56 -12.36
C LYS A 88 0.11 -10.26 -13.86
N SER A 89 -1.00 -10.62 -14.49
CA SER A 89 -1.23 -10.40 -15.92
C SER A 89 -1.73 -9.00 -16.27
N SER A 90 -2.44 -8.33 -15.35
CA SER A 90 -3.05 -7.01 -15.56
C SER A 90 -2.11 -5.86 -15.18
N ARG A 91 -0.91 -5.80 -15.76
CA ARG A 91 0.02 -4.68 -15.51
C ARG A 91 -0.49 -3.41 -16.21
N PRO A 92 -0.87 -2.35 -15.47
CA PRO A 92 -1.29 -1.09 -16.09
C PRO A 92 -0.08 -0.42 -16.74
N SER A 93 -0.09 -0.33 -18.05
CA SER A 93 1.12 -0.02 -18.83
C SER A 93 1.38 1.46 -19.12
N SER A 94 0.43 2.39 -18.94
CA SER A 94 0.65 3.73 -19.51
C SER A 94 0.14 4.94 -18.72
N ARG A 95 -0.53 4.76 -17.59
CA ARG A 95 -1.15 5.88 -16.87
C ARG A 95 -0.17 6.81 -16.14
N PHE A 96 1.05 6.35 -15.89
CA PHE A 96 2.02 7.08 -15.08
C PHE A 96 2.90 8.07 -15.86
N ALA A 97 2.86 8.06 -17.17
CA ALA A 97 3.68 8.92 -18.03
C ALA A 97 2.83 9.95 -18.80
N VAL A 98 1.76 10.44 -18.20
CA VAL A 98 0.93 11.49 -18.81
C VAL A 98 1.33 12.82 -18.19
N PHE A 99 1.68 13.77 -19.03
CA PHE A 99 1.97 15.14 -18.65
C PHE A 99 0.76 16.03 -18.91
N SER A 100 0.49 16.95 -18.01
CA SER A 100 -0.53 17.98 -18.15
C SER A 100 0.13 19.35 -18.15
N GLU A 101 -0.39 20.29 -18.92
CA GLU A 101 0.18 21.64 -19.02
C GLU A 101 0.09 22.39 -17.68
N ASP A 102 -1.02 22.20 -16.98
CA ASP A 102 -1.23 22.81 -15.67
C ASP A 102 -1.76 21.80 -14.62
N LEU A 103 -1.70 22.19 -13.36
CA LEU A 103 -2.11 21.36 -12.24
C LEU A 103 -3.62 21.09 -12.22
N GLU A 104 -4.44 22.04 -12.65
CA GLU A 104 -5.90 21.88 -12.63
C GLU A 104 -6.33 20.85 -13.68
N ASP A 105 -5.72 20.86 -14.86
CA ASP A 105 -5.92 19.83 -15.86
C ASP A 105 -5.51 18.45 -15.32
N ALA A 106 -4.34 18.35 -14.68
CA ALA A 106 -3.88 17.11 -14.03
C ALA A 106 -4.89 16.60 -12.98
N ILE A 107 -5.35 17.48 -12.09
CA ILE A 107 -6.33 17.15 -11.05
C ILE A 107 -7.65 16.67 -11.67
N SER A 108 -8.13 17.31 -12.75
CA SER A 108 -9.38 16.94 -13.40
C SER A 108 -9.36 15.51 -13.97
N ARG A 109 -8.20 15.05 -14.39
CA ARG A 109 -7.95 13.70 -14.94
C ARG A 109 -7.61 12.66 -13.88
N PHE A 110 -7.38 13.07 -12.63
CA PHE A 110 -7.03 12.13 -11.58
C PHE A 110 -8.15 11.12 -11.31
N ARG A 111 -7.79 9.86 -11.15
CA ARG A 111 -8.72 8.78 -10.80
C ARG A 111 -8.09 7.91 -9.72
N LEU A 112 -8.89 7.55 -8.73
CA LEU A 112 -8.46 6.59 -7.71
C LEU A 112 -8.18 5.21 -8.34
N MET A 113 -7.26 4.48 -7.75
CA MET A 113 -6.91 3.12 -8.14
C MET A 113 -6.97 2.18 -6.93
N PRO A 114 -7.81 1.15 -6.95
CA PRO A 114 -8.79 0.81 -8.01
C PRO A 114 -9.85 1.91 -8.20
N PRO A 115 -10.51 1.96 -9.38
CA PRO A 115 -11.56 2.94 -9.63
C PRO A 115 -12.70 2.79 -8.63
N GLN A 116 -13.04 3.88 -7.95
CA GLN A 116 -14.09 3.91 -6.95
C GLN A 116 -14.68 5.32 -6.84
N PRO A 117 -15.96 5.44 -6.46
CA PRO A 117 -16.55 6.75 -6.20
C PRO A 117 -15.94 7.38 -4.95
N CYS A 118 -15.75 8.69 -4.99
CA CYS A 118 -15.40 9.48 -3.81
C CYS A 118 -16.53 10.48 -3.55
N ALA A 119 -17.24 10.31 -2.44
CA ALA A 119 -18.39 11.16 -2.11
C ALA A 119 -18.02 12.59 -1.69
N LYS A 120 -16.74 12.86 -1.49
CA LYS A 120 -16.22 14.15 -1.02
C LYS A 120 -15.21 14.71 -2.01
N ASP A 121 -15.64 15.59 -2.89
CA ASP A 121 -14.78 16.22 -3.91
C ASP A 121 -13.52 16.85 -3.33
N PHE A 122 -13.61 17.49 -2.17
CA PHE A 122 -12.45 18.12 -1.56
C PHE A 122 -11.38 17.09 -1.15
N VAL A 123 -11.77 15.87 -0.76
CA VAL A 123 -10.84 14.78 -0.43
C VAL A 123 -10.14 14.31 -1.70
N LEU A 124 -10.93 14.01 -2.74
CA LEU A 124 -10.37 13.57 -4.03
C LEU A 124 -9.41 14.61 -4.59
N ARG A 125 -9.81 15.88 -4.56
CA ARG A 125 -9.01 17.00 -5.05
C ARG A 125 -7.71 17.16 -4.25
N ASN A 126 -7.77 17.02 -2.91
CA ASN A 126 -6.58 17.08 -2.07
C ASN A 126 -5.61 15.94 -2.36
N VAL A 127 -6.12 14.71 -2.50
CA VAL A 127 -5.31 13.54 -2.88
C VAL A 127 -4.67 13.78 -4.26
N ALA A 128 -5.47 14.21 -5.25
CA ALA A 128 -4.98 14.50 -6.59
C ALA A 128 -3.85 15.53 -6.57
N LYS A 129 -4.08 16.68 -5.94
CA LYS A 129 -3.10 17.77 -5.86
C LYS A 129 -1.75 17.30 -5.30
N ASN A 130 -1.75 16.47 -4.26
CA ASN A 130 -0.53 15.98 -3.63
C ASN A 130 0.11 14.79 -4.37
N SER A 131 -0.60 14.18 -5.33
CA SER A 131 -0.10 13.08 -6.16
C SER A 131 0.72 13.53 -7.37
N TYR A 132 0.68 14.81 -7.72
CA TYR A 132 1.39 15.34 -8.87
C TYR A 132 2.62 16.15 -8.48
N LYS A 133 3.59 16.21 -9.39
CA LYS A 133 4.75 17.09 -9.35
C LYS A 133 4.94 17.80 -10.68
N GLN A 134 5.51 18.99 -10.61
CA GLN A 134 5.91 19.75 -11.80
C GLN A 134 7.29 19.29 -12.29
N THR A 135 7.43 19.18 -13.58
CA THR A 135 8.67 18.89 -14.31
C THR A 135 8.84 19.89 -15.46
N GLU A 136 9.93 19.82 -16.19
CA GLU A 136 10.13 20.64 -17.41
C GLU A 136 9.10 20.31 -18.49
N GLU A 137 8.58 19.08 -18.53
CA GLU A 137 7.59 18.61 -19.52
C GLU A 137 6.15 18.87 -19.08
N GLY A 138 5.93 19.41 -17.87
CA GLY A 138 4.60 19.67 -17.29
C GLY A 138 4.35 18.90 -15.99
N TRP A 139 3.06 18.79 -15.64
CA TRP A 139 2.62 18.10 -14.43
C TRP A 139 2.43 16.61 -14.67
N THR A 140 3.07 15.78 -13.83
CA THR A 140 2.97 14.32 -13.91
C THR A 140 2.82 13.70 -12.52
N LEU A 141 2.36 12.46 -12.45
CA LEU A 141 2.28 11.74 -11.19
C LEU A 141 3.65 11.58 -10.53
N LYS A 142 3.70 11.73 -9.22
CA LYS A 142 4.91 11.47 -8.42
C LYS A 142 5.36 10.01 -8.51
N ALA A 143 4.39 9.09 -8.56
CA ALA A 143 4.68 7.66 -8.65
C ALA A 143 5.50 7.32 -9.90
N ASP A 144 6.52 6.48 -9.71
CA ASP A 144 7.39 6.05 -10.80
C ASP A 144 6.66 5.09 -11.75
N PRO A 145 6.63 5.38 -13.07
CA PRO A 145 6.03 4.50 -14.07
C PRO A 145 6.70 3.12 -14.19
N LEU A 146 7.88 2.92 -13.59
CA LEU A 146 8.53 1.62 -13.51
C LEU A 146 7.93 0.69 -12.45
N ILE A 147 7.28 1.21 -11.41
CA ILE A 147 6.71 0.39 -10.34
C ILE A 147 5.80 -0.71 -10.89
N PRO A 148 4.75 -0.42 -11.68
CA PRO A 148 3.87 -1.47 -12.18
C PRO A 148 4.57 -2.46 -13.13
N LYS A 149 5.72 -2.09 -13.69
CA LYS A 149 6.48 -2.94 -14.63
C LYS A 149 7.46 -3.87 -13.93
N THR A 150 8.04 -3.43 -12.83
CA THR A 150 9.17 -4.09 -12.18
C THR A 150 8.84 -4.62 -10.78
N TYR A 151 7.71 -4.20 -10.17
CA TYR A 151 7.37 -4.61 -8.82
C TYR A 151 7.19 -6.12 -8.70
N GLU A 152 7.97 -6.73 -7.84
CA GLU A 152 7.90 -8.16 -7.54
C GLU A 152 7.01 -8.41 -6.33
N TYR A 153 6.01 -9.27 -6.53
CA TYR A 153 5.09 -9.73 -5.50
C TYR A 153 5.51 -11.12 -5.02
N ASN A 154 5.59 -11.28 -3.71
CA ASN A 154 5.77 -12.57 -3.07
C ASN A 154 4.41 -13.15 -2.64
N ASP A 155 4.32 -14.45 -2.57
CA ASP A 155 3.21 -15.12 -1.91
C ASP A 155 3.34 -14.92 -0.40
N LEU A 156 2.30 -14.39 0.21
CA LEU A 156 2.28 -14.07 1.64
C LEU A 156 1.50 -15.09 2.47
N HIS A 157 0.91 -16.11 1.85
CA HIS A 157 0.09 -17.09 2.55
C HIS A 157 0.86 -17.74 3.72
N ASP A 158 2.00 -18.35 3.43
CA ASP A 158 2.80 -19.02 4.45
C ASP A 158 3.36 -18.08 5.51
N ILE A 159 3.68 -16.84 5.12
CA ILE A 159 4.15 -15.80 6.04
C ILE A 159 3.02 -15.44 7.01
N PHE A 160 1.83 -15.23 6.48
CA PHE A 160 0.65 -14.90 7.26
C PHE A 160 0.28 -16.01 8.23
N MET A 161 0.30 -17.28 7.76
CA MET A 161 -0.01 -18.46 8.55
C MET A 161 0.95 -18.69 9.72
N LYS A 162 2.20 -18.29 9.57
CA LYS A 162 3.28 -18.48 10.56
C LYS A 162 3.54 -17.22 11.39
N ALA A 163 2.84 -16.12 11.12
CA ALA A 163 3.07 -14.87 11.83
C ALA A 163 2.77 -15.00 13.33
N GLN A 164 3.74 -14.62 14.16
CA GLN A 164 3.62 -14.62 15.63
C GLN A 164 3.50 -13.17 16.14
N ILE A 165 2.58 -12.42 15.56
CA ILE A 165 2.34 -11.01 15.87
C ILE A 165 0.83 -10.76 15.97
N ASP A 166 0.42 -9.82 16.80
CA ASP A 166 -0.97 -9.37 16.85
C ASP A 166 -1.32 -8.65 15.53
N ILE A 167 -2.27 -9.21 14.78
CA ILE A 167 -2.72 -8.68 13.49
C ILE A 167 -4.19 -8.31 13.63
N GLU A 168 -4.49 -7.04 13.37
CA GLU A 168 -5.84 -6.52 13.26
C GLU A 168 -6.14 -6.19 11.80
N VAL A 169 -7.28 -6.66 11.28
CA VAL A 169 -7.72 -6.35 9.92
C VAL A 169 -8.97 -5.47 9.98
N VAL A 170 -8.88 -4.33 9.33
CA VAL A 170 -9.97 -3.36 9.19
C VAL A 170 -10.26 -3.19 7.71
N TYR A 171 -11.50 -3.37 7.29
CA TYR A 171 -11.88 -3.25 5.88
C TYR A 171 -13.20 -2.50 5.68
N GLY A 172 -13.34 -1.84 4.52
CA GLY A 172 -14.57 -1.16 4.14
C GLY A 172 -15.70 -2.13 3.87
N GLY A 173 -16.90 -1.84 4.39
CA GLY A 173 -18.08 -2.70 4.17
C GLY A 173 -18.49 -2.85 2.70
N SER A 174 -18.06 -1.92 1.84
CA SER A 174 -18.27 -1.95 0.39
C SER A 174 -16.98 -2.24 -0.39
N SER A 175 -15.92 -2.68 0.29
CA SER A 175 -14.65 -2.99 -0.36
C SER A 175 -14.81 -4.14 -1.34
N GLN A 176 -14.39 -3.93 -2.58
CA GLN A 176 -14.35 -4.97 -3.61
C GLN A 176 -13.17 -5.94 -3.42
N LEU A 177 -12.25 -5.62 -2.52
CA LEU A 177 -11.08 -6.45 -2.22
C LEU A 177 -11.45 -7.61 -1.30
N TYR A 178 -12.36 -7.41 -0.34
CA TYR A 178 -12.77 -8.39 0.65
C TYR A 178 -14.06 -9.11 0.21
N THR A 179 -13.89 -10.06 -0.70
CA THR A 179 -14.96 -11.02 -1.04
C THR A 179 -15.13 -12.06 0.09
N LYS A 180 -16.26 -12.76 0.11
CA LYS A 180 -16.48 -13.84 1.09
C LYS A 180 -15.33 -14.85 1.08
N GLU A 181 -14.84 -15.20 -0.10
CA GLU A 181 -13.73 -16.15 -0.27
C GLU A 181 -12.41 -15.63 0.36
N VAL A 182 -12.08 -14.34 0.16
CA VAL A 182 -10.91 -13.71 0.80
C VAL A 182 -11.08 -13.66 2.31
N LEU A 183 -12.28 -13.36 2.80
CA LEU A 183 -12.59 -13.38 4.23
C LEU A 183 -12.44 -14.78 4.83
N ASP A 184 -13.01 -15.79 4.19
CA ASP A 184 -12.92 -17.17 4.64
C ASP A 184 -11.45 -17.64 4.73
N LEU A 185 -10.61 -17.27 3.77
CA LEU A 185 -9.17 -17.55 3.80
C LEU A 185 -8.43 -16.78 4.90
N SER A 186 -8.83 -15.55 5.17
CA SER A 186 -8.19 -14.68 6.16
C SER A 186 -8.65 -14.98 7.59
N LEU A 187 -9.93 -15.34 7.78
CA LEU A 187 -10.55 -15.53 9.11
C LEU A 187 -10.08 -16.78 9.85
N ILE A 188 -9.45 -17.73 9.18
CA ILE A 188 -8.88 -18.91 9.83
C ILE A 188 -7.86 -18.52 10.92
N HIS A 189 -7.30 -17.30 10.86
CA HIS A 189 -6.22 -16.83 11.73
C HIS A 189 -6.48 -15.48 12.41
N ILE A 190 -7.60 -14.81 12.11
CA ILE A 190 -7.95 -13.49 12.67
C ILE A 190 -9.23 -13.67 13.48
N SER A 191 -9.13 -13.53 14.79
CA SER A 191 -10.24 -13.79 15.70
C SER A 191 -11.44 -12.84 15.51
N GLU A 192 -11.22 -11.59 15.09
CA GLU A 192 -12.31 -10.62 14.83
C GLU A 192 -11.88 -9.53 13.83
N PRO A 193 -12.19 -9.64 12.53
CA PRO A 193 -11.98 -8.56 11.58
C PRO A 193 -12.99 -7.44 11.80
N THR A 194 -12.53 -6.21 11.88
CA THR A 194 -13.40 -5.03 12.02
C THR A 194 -13.91 -4.57 10.67
N ARG A 195 -15.22 -4.62 10.46
CA ARG A 195 -15.90 -4.10 9.27
C ARG A 195 -16.37 -2.65 9.51
N LEU A 196 -15.89 -1.73 8.69
CA LEU A 196 -16.38 -0.35 8.66
C LEU A 196 -17.52 -0.20 7.63
N HIS A 197 -18.61 0.43 8.04
CA HIS A 197 -19.81 0.69 7.22
C HIS A 197 -19.73 2.04 6.52
#